data_07c3f7f3ea42757b22e97ccaea79ee33
#
_entry.id   07c3f7f3ea42757b22e97ccaea79ee33
#
_cell.length_a   1.000
_cell.length_b   1.000
_cell.length_c   1.000
_cell.angle_alpha   90.00
_cell.angle_beta   90.00
_cell.angle_gamma   90.00
#
_symmetry.space_group_name_H-M   'P 1'
#
loop_
_entity.id
_entity.type
_entity.pdbx_description
1 polymer ?
#
loop_
_entity_poly.entity_id
_entity_poly.type
_entity_poly.pdbx_seq_one_letter_code
_entity_poly.pdbx_strand_id
1 'polypeptide(L)'
;WFESGASRYLLRIESSSGELYRKIHPDDETHRFSKRLKALESLKKLGYQTGTGVMIGLPFQSTEDLANDLLFMKQLDIDMCGMGPYIEHAQTPLYKYKGVLTPLQERFDLSLKMVALLRILMPDINIAATTALQSIEKEGREKAIRIGANVLMPNITPKQYRDDYSLYQNKPVSQLNNEDDLRFLELQLKGISHEIGYFRQGNSKHYKKGESSTNEGH
;
A
#
# COMPACT_ATOMS: atom_id res chain seq x y z
N TRP A 1 -21.53 2.04 -4.43
CA TRP A 1 -20.60 2.79 -3.53
C TRP A 1 -20.06 4.05 -4.20
N PHE A 2 -19.65 3.97 -5.47
CA PHE A 2 -19.16 5.14 -6.20
C PHE A 2 -20.21 6.27 -6.23
N GLU A 3 -21.45 5.95 -6.59
CA GLU A 3 -22.60 6.88 -6.60
C GLU A 3 -22.92 7.45 -5.21
N SER A 4 -22.60 6.69 -4.14
CA SER A 4 -22.72 7.14 -2.75
C SER A 4 -21.54 7.98 -2.26
N GLY A 5 -20.61 8.37 -3.15
CA GLY A 5 -19.47 9.24 -2.83
C GLY A 5 -18.16 8.54 -2.48
N ALA A 6 -18.11 7.19 -2.48
CA ALA A 6 -16.87 6.44 -2.28
C ALA A 6 -16.01 6.49 -3.56
N SER A 7 -15.18 7.52 -3.71
CA SER A 7 -14.44 7.79 -4.94
C SER A 7 -13.07 7.11 -5.03
N ARG A 8 -12.61 6.41 -3.98
CA ARG A 8 -11.31 5.76 -3.91
C ARG A 8 -11.46 4.28 -3.57
N TYR A 9 -10.66 3.44 -4.20
CA TYR A 9 -10.61 2.03 -3.88
C TYR A 9 -9.17 1.49 -4.02
N LEU A 10 -8.65 0.88 -2.96
CA LEU A 10 -7.35 0.22 -2.98
C LEU A 10 -7.57 -1.29 -2.90
N LEU A 11 -7.22 -1.99 -3.98
CA LEU A 11 -7.29 -3.45 -4.07
C LEU A 11 -5.90 -4.00 -4.37
N ARG A 12 -5.23 -4.56 -3.36
CA ARG A 12 -3.86 -5.05 -3.51
C ARG A 12 -3.81 -6.30 -4.38
N ILE A 13 -2.89 -6.29 -5.36
CA ILE A 13 -2.60 -7.47 -6.20
C ILE A 13 -1.63 -8.42 -5.51
N GLU A 14 -0.85 -7.96 -4.55
CA GLU A 14 0.21 -8.61 -3.78
C GLU A 14 1.43 -9.03 -4.58
N SER A 15 1.30 -9.51 -5.79
CA SER A 15 2.33 -9.69 -6.82
C SER A 15 1.70 -9.68 -8.20
N SER A 16 2.36 -9.10 -9.18
CA SER A 16 1.95 -9.13 -10.60
C SER A 16 2.33 -10.43 -11.29
N SER A 17 3.22 -11.23 -10.69
CA SER A 17 3.55 -12.57 -11.15
C SER A 17 2.41 -13.55 -10.85
N GLY A 18 1.69 -14.02 -11.87
CA GLY A 18 0.61 -14.99 -11.71
C GLY A 18 1.08 -16.33 -11.12
N GLU A 19 2.35 -16.69 -11.30
CA GLU A 19 2.95 -17.87 -10.70
C GLU A 19 3.16 -17.67 -9.21
N LEU A 20 3.80 -16.56 -8.80
CA LEU A 20 4.01 -16.23 -7.40
C LEU A 20 2.67 -16.02 -6.69
N TYR A 21 1.72 -15.35 -7.35
CA TYR A 21 0.37 -15.13 -6.81
C TYR A 21 -0.29 -16.45 -6.40
N ARG A 22 -0.25 -17.48 -7.26
CA ARG A 22 -0.80 -18.82 -6.95
C ARG A 22 -0.09 -19.51 -5.77
N LYS A 23 1.20 -19.28 -5.59
CA LYS A 23 1.96 -19.85 -4.47
C LYS A 23 1.58 -19.26 -3.11
N ILE A 24 1.10 -18.02 -3.08
CA ILE A 24 0.82 -17.28 -1.84
C ILE A 24 -0.68 -17.14 -1.51
N HIS A 25 -1.56 -17.55 -2.41
CA HIS A 25 -3.01 -17.51 -2.21
C HIS A 25 -3.61 -18.92 -2.18
N PRO A 26 -4.79 -19.10 -1.56
CA PRO A 26 -5.55 -20.35 -1.69
C PRO A 26 -5.86 -20.67 -3.15
N ASP A 27 -5.82 -21.96 -3.48
CA ASP A 27 -6.20 -22.44 -4.82
C ASP A 27 -7.71 -22.69 -4.90
N ASP A 28 -8.47 -21.61 -5.03
CA ASP A 28 -9.92 -21.64 -5.18
C ASP A 28 -10.41 -20.59 -6.18
N GLU A 29 -11.70 -20.68 -6.53
CA GLU A 29 -12.33 -19.78 -7.50
C GLU A 29 -12.29 -18.30 -7.10
N THR A 30 -12.32 -17.98 -5.80
CA THR A 30 -12.39 -16.59 -5.31
C THR A 30 -11.04 -15.90 -5.32
N HIS A 31 -9.95 -16.69 -5.18
CA HIS A 31 -8.57 -16.19 -5.12
C HIS A 31 -7.82 -16.29 -6.46
N ARG A 32 -8.51 -16.50 -7.58
CA ARG A 32 -7.85 -16.51 -8.91
C ARG A 32 -7.25 -15.15 -9.24
N PHE A 33 -6.00 -15.16 -9.69
CA PHE A 33 -5.28 -13.96 -10.15
C PHE A 33 -6.09 -13.15 -11.19
N SER A 34 -6.69 -13.84 -12.18
CA SER A 34 -7.49 -13.20 -13.21
C SER A 34 -8.73 -12.47 -12.67
N LYS A 35 -9.35 -12.98 -11.59
CA LYS A 35 -10.47 -12.29 -10.94
C LYS A 35 -10.01 -11.01 -10.25
N ARG A 36 -8.85 -11.04 -9.58
CA ARG A 36 -8.26 -9.87 -8.95
C ARG A 36 -7.93 -8.79 -9.98
N LEU A 37 -7.32 -9.19 -11.11
CA LEU A 37 -6.99 -8.29 -12.20
C LEU A 37 -8.24 -7.66 -12.82
N LYS A 38 -9.26 -8.46 -13.16
CA LYS A 38 -10.55 -7.95 -13.66
C LYS A 38 -11.23 -6.98 -12.68
N ALA A 39 -11.12 -7.21 -11.38
CA ALA A 39 -11.66 -6.31 -10.38
C ALA A 39 -10.94 -4.95 -10.41
N LEU A 40 -9.61 -4.91 -10.53
CA LEU A 40 -8.84 -3.67 -10.69
C LEU A 40 -9.23 -2.91 -11.96
N GLU A 41 -9.33 -3.61 -13.08
CA GLU A 41 -9.79 -3.02 -14.36
C GLU A 41 -11.21 -2.45 -14.25
N SER A 42 -12.11 -3.16 -13.56
CA SER A 42 -13.48 -2.70 -13.34
C SER A 42 -13.55 -1.46 -12.47
N LEU A 43 -12.72 -1.34 -11.43
CA LEU A 43 -12.63 -0.15 -10.60
C LEU A 43 -12.20 1.07 -11.43
N LYS A 44 -11.21 0.91 -12.31
CA LYS A 44 -10.81 1.99 -13.24
C LYS A 44 -11.94 2.40 -14.17
N LYS A 45 -12.61 1.44 -14.81
CA LYS A 45 -13.73 1.69 -15.72
C LYS A 45 -14.90 2.41 -15.04
N LEU A 46 -15.12 2.15 -13.75
CA LEU A 46 -16.14 2.83 -12.95
C LEU A 46 -15.73 4.24 -12.50
N GLY A 47 -14.51 4.69 -12.80
CA GLY A 47 -14.02 6.03 -12.47
C GLY A 47 -13.49 6.17 -11.04
N TYR A 48 -13.22 5.08 -10.32
CA TYR A 48 -12.54 5.17 -9.04
C TYR A 48 -11.11 5.71 -9.20
N GLN A 49 -10.68 6.51 -8.25
CA GLN A 49 -9.26 6.68 -7.97
C GLN A 49 -8.72 5.33 -7.49
N THR A 50 -8.14 4.59 -8.44
CA THR A 50 -7.83 3.16 -8.26
C THR A 50 -6.43 2.98 -7.70
N GLY A 51 -6.34 2.26 -6.60
CA GLY A 51 -5.08 1.86 -5.98
C GLY A 51 -4.84 0.35 -6.02
N THR A 52 -3.58 -0.02 -6.08
CA THR A 52 -3.12 -1.38 -5.84
C THR A 52 -1.86 -1.39 -4.99
N GLY A 53 -1.22 -2.53 -4.84
CA GLY A 53 0.02 -2.66 -4.11
C GLY A 53 0.49 -4.10 -4.03
N VAL A 54 1.73 -4.25 -3.63
CA VAL A 54 2.43 -5.53 -3.57
C VAL A 54 3.09 -5.72 -2.21
N MET A 55 3.39 -6.96 -1.87
CA MET A 55 4.28 -7.29 -0.75
C MET A 55 5.70 -7.49 -1.27
N ILE A 56 6.67 -7.05 -0.50
CA ILE A 56 8.09 -7.06 -0.87
C ILE A 56 8.84 -8.04 0.03
N GLY A 57 9.59 -8.96 -0.57
CA GLY A 57 10.30 -10.03 0.12
C GLY A 57 9.41 -11.20 0.51
N LEU A 58 8.41 -11.52 -0.33
CA LEU A 58 7.62 -12.75 -0.24
C LEU A 58 8.51 -13.99 -0.42
N PRO A 59 8.13 -15.15 0.14
CA PRO A 59 8.78 -16.41 -0.20
C PRO A 59 8.78 -16.60 -1.74
N PHE A 60 9.91 -16.99 -2.30
CA PHE A 60 10.12 -17.26 -3.74
C PHE A 60 10.06 -16.02 -4.67
N GLN A 61 9.91 -14.82 -4.12
CA GLN A 61 9.92 -13.59 -4.92
C GLN A 61 11.35 -13.26 -5.39
N SER A 62 11.51 -13.02 -6.66
CA SER A 62 12.77 -12.57 -7.26
C SER A 62 12.83 -11.05 -7.41
N THR A 63 14.02 -10.51 -7.68
CA THR A 63 14.19 -9.09 -8.04
C THR A 63 13.47 -8.75 -9.34
N GLU A 64 13.37 -9.71 -10.26
CA GLU A 64 12.63 -9.56 -11.51
C GLU A 64 11.12 -9.43 -11.27
N ASP A 65 10.55 -10.21 -10.33
CA ASP A 65 9.16 -10.05 -9.92
C ASP A 65 8.90 -8.63 -9.40
N LEU A 66 9.80 -8.09 -8.56
CA LEU A 66 9.68 -6.72 -8.05
C LEU A 66 9.75 -5.66 -9.16
N ALA A 67 10.65 -5.83 -10.13
CA ALA A 67 10.73 -4.94 -11.29
C ALA A 67 9.43 -5.00 -12.13
N ASN A 68 8.92 -6.20 -12.38
CA ASN A 68 7.67 -6.41 -13.09
C ASN A 68 6.47 -5.85 -12.33
N ASP A 69 6.46 -5.89 -10.99
CA ASP A 69 5.44 -5.27 -10.14
C ASP A 69 5.39 -3.74 -10.37
N LEU A 70 6.54 -3.06 -10.48
CA LEU A 70 6.60 -1.62 -10.80
C LEU A 70 6.04 -1.32 -12.20
N LEU A 71 6.45 -2.10 -13.20
CA LEU A 71 5.98 -1.95 -14.58
C LEU A 71 4.48 -2.23 -14.69
N PHE A 72 3.98 -3.25 -14.00
CA PHE A 72 2.57 -3.56 -13.92
C PHE A 72 1.76 -2.39 -13.33
N MET A 73 2.21 -1.80 -12.23
CA MET A 73 1.54 -0.65 -11.62
C MET A 73 1.48 0.54 -12.59
N LYS A 74 2.56 0.80 -13.32
CA LYS A 74 2.60 1.83 -14.36
C LYS A 74 1.66 1.51 -15.52
N GLN A 75 1.65 0.26 -16.02
CA GLN A 75 0.78 -0.16 -17.11
C GLN A 75 -0.70 -0.13 -16.73
N LEU A 76 -1.03 -0.53 -15.51
CA LEU A 76 -2.39 -0.42 -14.97
C LEU A 76 -2.79 1.04 -14.74
N ASP A 77 -1.83 1.96 -14.76
CA ASP A 77 -2.05 3.39 -14.63
C ASP A 77 -2.80 3.72 -13.33
N ILE A 78 -2.21 3.33 -12.19
CA ILE A 78 -2.81 3.47 -10.86
C ILE A 78 -2.71 4.89 -10.33
N ASP A 79 -3.62 5.26 -9.43
CA ASP A 79 -3.63 6.55 -8.73
C ASP A 79 -3.01 6.47 -7.32
N MET A 80 -3.02 5.28 -6.73
CA MET A 80 -2.56 5.06 -5.35
C MET A 80 -1.78 3.74 -5.26
N CYS A 81 -0.75 3.73 -4.41
CA CYS A 81 0.00 2.52 -4.12
C CYS A 81 0.16 2.29 -2.61
N GLY A 82 -0.09 1.05 -2.17
CA GLY A 82 0.21 0.58 -0.82
C GLY A 82 1.12 -0.63 -0.87
N MET A 83 2.44 -0.44 -0.77
CA MET A 83 3.41 -1.53 -0.76
C MET A 83 4.33 -1.45 0.46
N GLY A 84 4.85 -2.58 0.88
CA GLY A 84 5.74 -2.65 2.02
C GLY A 84 6.31 -4.05 2.24
N PRO A 85 7.22 -4.21 3.20
CA PRO A 85 7.88 -5.47 3.47
C PRO A 85 6.88 -6.53 3.94
N TYR A 86 7.05 -7.75 3.44
CA TYR A 86 6.38 -8.90 4.03
C TYR A 86 7.00 -9.18 5.41
N ILE A 87 6.13 -9.26 6.41
CA ILE A 87 6.49 -9.66 7.77
C ILE A 87 5.75 -10.95 8.07
N GLU A 88 6.49 -12.00 8.36
CA GLU A 88 5.94 -13.31 8.67
C GLU A 88 5.13 -13.30 9.97
N HIS A 89 4.08 -14.09 10.01
CA HIS A 89 3.27 -14.29 11.21
C HIS A 89 3.01 -15.78 11.41
N ALA A 90 3.26 -16.26 12.64
CA ALA A 90 3.22 -17.69 12.97
C ALA A 90 1.87 -18.37 12.69
N GLN A 91 0.78 -17.61 12.72
CA GLN A 91 -0.58 -18.11 12.48
C GLN A 91 -0.98 -18.09 10.99
N THR A 92 -0.07 -17.74 10.08
CA THR A 92 -0.37 -17.71 8.64
C THR A 92 0.18 -18.93 7.92
N PRO A 93 -0.50 -19.42 6.86
CA PRO A 93 -0.01 -20.55 6.06
C PRO A 93 1.37 -20.35 5.45
N LEU A 94 1.76 -19.10 5.15
CA LEU A 94 3.05 -18.76 4.57
C LEU A 94 4.21 -18.89 5.57
N TYR A 95 3.95 -18.97 6.87
CA TYR A 95 4.99 -19.10 7.90
C TYR A 95 5.87 -20.35 7.73
N LYS A 96 5.32 -21.42 7.13
CA LYS A 96 6.10 -22.62 6.79
C LYS A 96 7.32 -22.34 5.89
N TYR A 97 7.31 -21.23 5.18
CA TYR A 97 8.37 -20.81 4.27
C TYR A 97 9.34 -19.79 4.90
N LYS A 98 9.28 -19.55 6.21
CA LYS A 98 10.15 -18.57 6.88
C LYS A 98 11.66 -18.80 6.65
N GLY A 99 12.06 -20.05 6.43
CA GLY A 99 13.47 -20.42 6.21
C GLY A 99 14.04 -20.01 4.85
N VAL A 100 13.20 -19.61 3.89
CA VAL A 100 13.64 -19.12 2.56
C VAL A 100 13.51 -17.61 2.40
N LEU A 101 13.08 -16.92 3.45
CA LEU A 101 12.96 -15.46 3.42
C LEU A 101 14.32 -14.78 3.52
N THR A 102 14.51 -13.70 2.79
CA THR A 102 15.65 -12.79 3.01
C THR A 102 15.54 -12.13 4.39
N PRO A 103 16.66 -11.65 4.96
CA PRO A 103 16.65 -10.92 6.22
C PRO A 103 15.62 -9.78 6.22
N LEU A 104 14.99 -9.54 7.37
CA LEU A 104 13.94 -8.54 7.51
C LEU A 104 14.44 -7.12 7.14
N GLN A 105 15.70 -6.81 7.48
CA GLN A 105 16.33 -5.54 7.12
C GLN A 105 16.48 -5.39 5.61
N GLU A 106 16.82 -6.44 4.89
CA GLU A 106 16.94 -6.42 3.43
C GLU A 106 15.56 -6.17 2.77
N ARG A 107 14.50 -6.81 3.30
CA ARG A 107 13.12 -6.56 2.86
C ARG A 107 12.68 -5.12 3.11
N PHE A 108 13.13 -4.53 4.21
CA PHE A 108 12.91 -3.12 4.52
C PHE A 108 13.60 -2.21 3.48
N ASP A 109 14.89 -2.43 3.23
CA ASP A 109 15.68 -1.64 2.28
C ASP A 109 15.15 -1.76 0.86
N LEU A 110 14.74 -2.97 0.44
CA LEU A 110 14.07 -3.20 -0.83
C LEU A 110 12.74 -2.42 -0.91
N SER A 111 11.98 -2.36 0.17
CA SER A 111 10.72 -1.61 0.20
C SER A 111 10.97 -0.11 0.03
N LEU A 112 12.00 0.45 0.63
CA LEU A 112 12.38 1.84 0.41
C LEU A 112 12.81 2.09 -1.04
N LYS A 113 13.61 1.19 -1.63
CA LYS A 113 14.00 1.27 -3.05
C LYS A 113 12.78 1.24 -3.98
N MET A 114 11.82 0.36 -3.71
CA MET A 114 10.58 0.25 -4.48
C MET A 114 9.74 1.53 -4.40
N VAL A 115 9.64 2.17 -3.22
CA VAL A 115 8.98 3.48 -3.05
C VAL A 115 9.66 4.55 -3.91
N ALA A 116 11.00 4.65 -3.84
CA ALA A 116 11.77 5.63 -4.61
C ALA A 116 11.60 5.41 -6.13
N LEU A 117 11.73 4.17 -6.60
CA LEU A 117 11.59 3.82 -8.01
C LEU A 117 10.17 4.11 -8.51
N LEU A 118 9.14 3.75 -7.74
CA LEU A 118 7.76 4.02 -8.13
C LEU A 118 7.49 5.53 -8.19
N ARG A 119 8.04 6.33 -7.27
CA ARG A 119 7.92 7.79 -7.32
C ARG A 119 8.56 8.39 -8.58
N ILE A 120 9.71 7.85 -9.02
CA ILE A 120 10.34 8.26 -10.27
C ILE A 120 9.50 7.86 -11.50
N LEU A 121 8.97 6.63 -11.51
CA LEU A 121 8.16 6.10 -12.61
C LEU A 121 6.79 6.77 -12.73
N MET A 122 6.20 7.14 -11.60
CA MET A 122 4.84 7.69 -11.47
C MET A 122 4.84 8.86 -10.47
N PRO A 123 5.27 10.06 -10.89
CA PRO A 123 5.55 11.18 -9.97
C PRO A 123 4.30 11.75 -9.29
N ASP A 124 3.12 11.55 -9.85
CA ASP A 124 1.89 12.21 -9.41
C ASP A 124 0.91 11.32 -8.62
N ILE A 125 1.25 10.04 -8.43
CA ILE A 125 0.39 9.11 -7.66
C ILE A 125 0.56 9.29 -6.15
N ASN A 126 -0.42 8.81 -5.39
CA ASN A 126 -0.32 8.69 -3.94
C ASN A 126 0.39 7.39 -3.54
N ILE A 127 1.45 7.48 -2.75
CA ILE A 127 2.21 6.34 -2.23
C ILE A 127 2.14 6.33 -0.71
N ALA A 128 1.67 5.23 -0.13
CA ALA A 128 1.54 5.08 1.31
C ALA A 128 2.88 4.73 1.98
N ALA A 129 3.25 5.45 3.04
CA ALA A 129 4.24 5.03 4.00
C ALA A 129 3.59 4.00 4.95
N THR A 130 3.78 2.71 4.67
CA THR A 130 3.06 1.64 5.37
C THR A 130 3.55 1.44 6.80
N THR A 131 2.64 1.01 7.68
CA THR A 131 2.95 0.72 9.10
C THR A 131 3.94 -0.44 9.24
N ALA A 132 4.03 -1.34 8.27
CA ALA A 132 5.00 -2.44 8.25
C ALA A 132 6.45 -1.92 8.30
N LEU A 133 6.75 -0.79 7.67
CA LEU A 133 8.08 -0.16 7.75
C LEU A 133 8.41 0.26 9.19
N GLN A 134 7.45 0.82 9.92
CA GLN A 134 7.64 1.23 11.31
C GLN A 134 7.80 0.04 12.27
N SER A 135 7.29 -1.14 11.90
CA SER A 135 7.47 -2.36 12.70
C SER A 135 8.89 -2.91 12.66
N ILE A 136 9.66 -2.54 11.63
CA ILE A 136 11.05 -2.95 11.46
C ILE A 136 12.00 -1.88 12.01
N GLU A 137 11.76 -0.63 11.63
CA GLU A 137 12.52 0.51 12.13
C GLU A 137 11.58 1.61 12.63
N LYS A 138 11.88 2.19 13.79
CA LYS A 138 11.05 3.23 14.44
C LYS A 138 10.73 4.39 13.49
N GLU A 139 11.69 4.82 12.68
CA GLU A 139 11.57 5.92 11.71
C GLU A 139 11.28 5.42 10.28
N GLY A 140 10.78 4.19 10.13
CA GLY A 140 10.58 3.58 8.80
C GLY A 140 9.61 4.32 7.91
N ARG A 141 8.55 4.91 8.49
CA ARG A 141 7.58 5.73 7.73
C ARG A 141 8.17 7.06 7.29
N GLU A 142 8.93 7.71 8.18
CA GLU A 142 9.61 8.97 7.91
C GLU A 142 10.66 8.80 6.80
N LYS A 143 11.41 7.70 6.82
CA LYS A 143 12.33 7.33 5.73
C LYS A 143 11.58 7.19 4.40
N ALA A 144 10.43 6.49 4.39
CA ALA A 144 9.62 6.35 3.18
C ALA A 144 9.08 7.70 2.66
N ILE A 145 8.68 8.62 3.55
CA ILE A 145 8.21 9.96 3.16
C ILE A 145 9.35 10.75 2.52
N ARG A 146 10.54 10.75 3.10
CA ARG A 146 11.71 11.45 2.55
C ARG A 146 12.08 11.02 1.13
N ILE A 147 11.78 9.77 0.76
CA ILE A 147 12.13 9.20 -0.55
C ILE A 147 10.96 9.13 -1.54
N GLY A 148 9.77 9.60 -1.14
CA GLY A 148 8.69 9.71 -2.13
C GLY A 148 7.30 9.25 -1.69
N ALA A 149 7.12 8.63 -0.53
CA ALA A 149 5.77 8.42 0.01
C ALA A 149 5.14 9.76 0.42
N ASN A 150 3.82 9.87 0.31
CA ASN A 150 3.09 11.10 0.62
C ASN A 150 1.74 10.84 1.31
N VAL A 151 1.48 9.61 1.70
CA VAL A 151 0.25 9.24 2.43
C VAL A 151 0.61 8.49 3.70
N LEU A 152 0.02 8.90 4.81
CA LEU A 152 0.06 8.20 6.08
C LEU A 152 -1.33 7.68 6.45
N MET A 153 -1.37 6.54 7.08
CA MET A 153 -2.58 5.93 7.61
C MET A 153 -2.47 5.85 9.13
N PRO A 154 -2.95 6.86 9.88
CA PRO A 154 -2.98 6.80 11.33
C PRO A 154 -3.93 5.71 11.81
N ASN A 155 -3.62 5.10 12.96
CA ASN A 155 -4.50 4.13 13.57
C ASN A 155 -5.64 4.85 14.32
N ILE A 156 -6.85 4.78 13.77
CA ILE A 156 -8.06 5.36 14.38
C ILE A 156 -8.91 4.32 15.12
N THR A 157 -8.45 3.07 15.21
CA THR A 157 -9.16 2.02 15.97
C THR A 157 -9.27 2.43 17.43
N PRO A 158 -10.48 2.40 18.04
CA PRO A 158 -10.64 2.66 19.46
C PRO A 158 -9.74 1.78 20.31
N LYS A 159 -9.16 2.35 21.39
CA LYS A 159 -8.10 1.70 22.18
C LYS A 159 -8.52 0.28 22.66
N GLN A 160 -9.76 0.10 23.04
CA GLN A 160 -10.31 -1.16 23.55
C GLN A 160 -10.33 -2.32 22.53
N TYR A 161 -10.18 -2.02 21.23
CA TYR A 161 -10.20 -3.03 20.15
C TYR A 161 -8.83 -3.15 19.46
N ARG A 162 -7.80 -2.42 19.91
CA ARG A 162 -6.49 -2.41 19.22
C ARG A 162 -5.77 -3.73 19.34
N ASP A 163 -5.91 -4.43 20.46
CA ASP A 163 -5.26 -5.70 20.72
C ASP A 163 -5.85 -6.83 19.85
N ASP A 164 -7.12 -6.73 19.46
CA ASP A 164 -7.78 -7.68 18.57
C ASP A 164 -7.32 -7.55 17.12
N TYR A 165 -6.58 -6.48 16.77
CA TYR A 165 -6.17 -6.14 15.41
C TYR A 165 -4.67 -6.34 15.17
N SER A 166 -4.15 -7.50 15.56
CA SER A 166 -2.76 -7.89 15.38
C SER A 166 -2.56 -8.59 14.04
N LEU A 167 -2.26 -7.84 12.98
CA LEU A 167 -2.12 -8.37 11.60
C LEU A 167 -0.76 -9.02 11.33
N TYR A 168 0.27 -8.71 12.10
CA TYR A 168 1.65 -9.24 11.98
C TYR A 168 2.41 -9.02 13.28
N GLN A 169 3.53 -9.75 13.46
CA GLN A 169 4.35 -9.64 14.65
C GLN A 169 4.93 -8.22 14.81
N ASN A 170 5.01 -7.76 16.05
CA ASN A 170 5.56 -6.46 16.42
C ASN A 170 4.88 -5.24 15.75
N LYS A 171 3.60 -5.38 15.36
CA LYS A 171 2.82 -4.22 14.90
C LYS A 171 2.87 -3.14 15.97
N PRO A 172 3.29 -1.91 15.66
CA PRO A 172 3.28 -0.82 16.62
C PRO A 172 1.86 -0.58 17.12
N VAL A 173 1.65 -0.81 18.41
CA VAL A 173 0.40 -0.47 19.10
C VAL A 173 0.67 0.74 19.96
N SER A 174 0.14 1.89 19.56
CA SER A 174 0.19 3.06 20.42
C SER A 174 -0.76 2.87 21.60
N GLN A 175 -0.29 3.15 22.80
CA GLN A 175 -1.10 3.22 24.01
C GLN A 175 -1.71 4.60 24.23
N LEU A 176 -1.35 5.59 23.39
CA LEU A 176 -1.87 6.94 23.46
C LEU A 176 -3.32 6.98 22.94
N ASN A 177 -4.05 8.03 23.26
CA ASN A 177 -5.32 8.31 22.59
C ASN A 177 -5.09 8.80 21.15
N ASN A 178 -6.16 8.87 20.36
CA ASN A 178 -6.04 9.21 18.94
C ASN A 178 -5.52 10.66 18.71
N GLU A 179 -5.79 11.57 19.63
CA GLU A 179 -5.34 12.98 19.53
C GLU A 179 -3.85 13.08 19.81
N ASP A 180 -3.35 12.41 20.84
CA ASP A 180 -1.93 12.37 21.15
C ASP A 180 -1.12 11.66 20.09
N ASP A 181 -1.66 10.56 19.50
CA ASP A 181 -1.07 9.88 18.34
C ASP A 181 -0.91 10.83 17.14
N LEU A 182 -1.93 11.65 16.89
CA LEU A 182 -1.90 12.61 15.80
C LEU A 182 -0.89 13.73 16.05
N ARG A 183 -0.85 14.31 17.27
CA ARG A 183 0.14 15.32 17.66
C ARG A 183 1.57 14.79 17.56
N PHE A 184 1.79 13.55 17.99
CA PHE A 184 3.09 12.92 17.88
C PHE A 184 3.52 12.76 16.42
N LEU A 185 2.58 12.33 15.56
CA LEU A 185 2.81 12.22 14.12
C LEU A 185 3.15 13.59 13.49
N GLU A 186 2.45 14.67 13.88
CA GLU A 186 2.76 16.02 13.42
C GLU A 186 4.18 16.45 13.79
N LEU A 187 4.61 16.17 15.01
CA LEU A 187 5.97 16.50 15.47
C LEU A 187 7.02 15.73 14.68
N GLN A 188 6.78 14.42 14.42
CA GLN A 188 7.67 13.60 13.59
C GLN A 188 7.79 14.17 12.18
N LEU A 189 6.67 14.54 11.54
CA LEU A 189 6.67 15.13 10.20
C LEU A 189 7.37 16.48 10.15
N LYS A 190 7.14 17.35 11.14
CA LYS A 190 7.88 18.63 11.26
C LYS A 190 9.39 18.41 11.37
N GLY A 191 9.81 17.36 12.09
CA GLY A 191 11.23 16.97 12.22
C GLY A 191 11.90 16.60 10.89
N ILE A 192 11.12 16.25 9.88
CA ILE A 192 11.60 15.95 8.52
C ILE A 192 11.17 17.00 7.48
N SER A 193 10.77 18.19 7.92
CA SER A 193 10.30 19.31 7.08
C SER A 193 9.05 18.98 6.23
N HIS A 194 8.14 18.21 6.81
CA HIS A 194 6.85 17.87 6.21
C HIS A 194 5.69 18.26 7.14
N GLU A 195 4.50 18.37 6.57
CA GLU A 195 3.28 18.70 7.31
C GLU A 195 2.08 17.85 6.84
N ILE A 196 1.06 17.75 7.69
CA ILE A 196 -0.21 17.10 7.32
C ILE A 196 -1.04 18.08 6.50
N GLY A 197 -1.55 17.62 5.36
CA GLY A 197 -2.45 18.39 4.49
C GLY A 197 -3.88 18.41 5.00
N TYR A 198 -4.12 19.07 6.14
CA TYR A 198 -5.45 19.22 6.70
C TYR A 198 -6.43 19.92 5.76
N PHE A 199 -7.72 19.58 5.86
CA PHE A 199 -8.82 20.18 5.10
C PHE A 199 -8.70 20.04 3.59
N ARG A 200 -7.82 19.16 3.11
CA ARG A 200 -7.69 18.81 1.69
C ARG A 200 -8.20 17.41 1.46
N GLN A 201 -8.89 17.18 0.35
CA GLN A 201 -9.39 15.85 -0.01
C GLN A 201 -8.26 14.85 -0.26
N GLY A 202 -7.03 15.31 -0.59
CA GLY A 202 -5.85 14.47 -0.78
C GLY A 202 -5.95 13.53 -1.98
N ASN A 203 -6.64 13.93 -3.04
CA ASN A 203 -6.64 13.17 -4.29
C ASN A 203 -5.23 13.08 -4.85
N SER A 204 -4.92 11.96 -5.50
CA SER A 204 -3.73 11.85 -6.32
C SER A 204 -3.75 12.94 -7.41
N LYS A 205 -2.62 13.59 -7.65
CA LYS A 205 -2.49 14.54 -8.78
C LYS A 205 -2.64 13.83 -10.13
N HIS A 206 -2.35 12.53 -10.16
CA HIS A 206 -2.52 11.67 -11.33
C HIS A 206 -4.00 11.44 -11.66
N TYR A 207 -4.86 11.38 -10.64
CA TYR A 207 -6.28 11.13 -10.83
C TYR A 207 -6.96 12.32 -11.53
N LYS A 208 -7.33 12.13 -12.77
CA LYS A 208 -8.22 13.01 -13.50
C LYS A 208 -9.63 12.47 -13.32
N LYS A 209 -10.45 13.17 -12.54
CA LYS A 209 -11.88 12.88 -12.48
C LYS A 209 -12.36 12.91 -13.94
N GLY A 210 -12.85 11.77 -14.44
CA GLY A 210 -13.23 11.65 -15.83
C GLY A 210 -14.08 12.85 -16.22
N GLU A 211 -13.68 13.58 -17.24
CA GLU A 211 -14.58 14.43 -17.98
C GLU A 211 -15.66 13.48 -18.47
N SER A 212 -16.78 13.44 -17.77
CA SER A 212 -17.98 12.82 -18.28
C SER A 212 -18.20 13.46 -19.64
N SER A 213 -18.13 12.65 -20.69
CA SER A 213 -18.52 13.00 -22.03
C SER A 213 -20.00 13.38 -22.01
N THR A 214 -20.29 14.60 -21.60
CA THR A 214 -21.49 15.31 -21.99
C THR A 214 -21.25 15.78 -23.41
N ASN A 215 -21.32 14.84 -24.36
CA ASN A 215 -21.73 15.19 -25.71
C ASN A 215 -23.20 15.57 -25.63
N GLU A 216 -23.45 16.80 -25.30
CA GLU A 216 -24.70 17.44 -25.67
C GLU A 216 -24.66 17.60 -27.19
N GLY A 217 -25.34 16.67 -27.86
CA GLY A 217 -25.72 16.84 -29.25
C GLY A 217 -26.66 18.02 -29.40
N HIS A 218 -26.25 18.94 -30.23
CA HIS A 218 -27.18 19.88 -30.92
C HIS A 218 -27.59 19.26 -32.23
#